data_cad5fc487d96b682a7f686cd9d786cb8
#
_entry.id   cad5fc487d96b682a7f686cd9d786cb8
#
_cell.length_a   1.000
_cell.length_b   1.000
_cell.length_c   1.000
_cell.angle_alpha   90.00
_cell.angle_beta   90.00
_cell.angle_gamma   90.00
#
_symmetry.space_group_name_H-M   'P 1'
#
loop_
_entity.id
_entity.type
_entity.pdbx_description
1 polymer ?
#
loop_
_entity_poly.entity_id
_entity_poly.type
_entity_poly.pdbx_seq_one_letter_code
_entity_poly.pdbx_strand_id
1 'polypeptide(L)'
;MFQVLNYGLGGFYEPHVDYFRDEQPALLTNGQRIVTFLFYLSDVEAGGATVFTRLNLTVPAVKNSAVLFHDLKRSLEFEKDSEHAGCPVLMGSKWIANKWIHAHGNEFRWPCGLAPEE
;
A
#
# COMPACT_ATOMS: atom_id res chain seq x y z
N MET A 1 6.07 -10.33 -7.69
CA MET A 1 4.95 -10.22 -8.63
C MET A 1 4.30 -8.85 -8.45
N PHE A 2 3.80 -8.22 -9.53
CA PHE A 2 2.98 -7.02 -9.48
C PHE A 2 1.51 -7.41 -9.55
N GLN A 3 0.67 -6.72 -8.76
CA GLN A 3 -0.78 -6.78 -8.90
C GLN A 3 -1.24 -5.52 -9.63
N VAL A 4 -1.85 -5.68 -10.80
CA VAL A 4 -2.40 -4.56 -11.58
C VAL A 4 -3.91 -4.47 -11.33
N LEU A 5 -4.38 -3.27 -11.06
CA LEU A 5 -5.78 -2.98 -10.77
C LEU A 5 -6.29 -1.85 -11.66
N ASN A 6 -7.53 -1.98 -12.11
CA ASN A 6 -8.26 -0.93 -12.81
C ASN A 6 -9.50 -0.54 -12.02
N TYR A 7 -9.68 0.76 -11.83
CA TYR A 7 -10.88 1.35 -11.26
C TYR A 7 -11.58 2.16 -12.35
N GLY A 8 -12.76 1.70 -12.74
CA GLY A 8 -13.66 2.46 -13.60
C GLY A 8 -14.37 3.57 -12.83
N LEU A 9 -15.30 4.25 -13.50
CA LEU A 9 -16.11 5.31 -12.92
C LEU A 9 -16.83 4.83 -11.64
N GLY A 10 -16.71 5.60 -10.56
CA GLY A 10 -17.23 5.25 -9.24
C GLY A 10 -16.41 4.20 -8.48
N GLY A 11 -15.38 3.62 -9.09
CA GLY A 11 -14.52 2.62 -8.45
C GLY A 11 -13.72 3.23 -7.32
N PHE A 12 -13.66 2.54 -6.19
CA PHE A 12 -12.97 2.98 -4.98
C PHE A 12 -12.44 1.78 -4.20
N TYR A 13 -11.64 2.04 -3.20
CA TYR A 13 -11.19 1.04 -2.22
C TYR A 13 -11.38 1.59 -0.82
N GLU A 14 -12.08 0.82 0.02
CA GLU A 14 -12.33 1.22 1.40
C GLU A 14 -11.05 1.37 2.22
N PRO A 15 -11.07 2.13 3.34
CA PRO A 15 -9.93 2.24 4.24
C PRO A 15 -9.45 0.87 4.70
N HIS A 16 -8.17 0.58 4.48
CA HIS A 16 -7.55 -0.69 4.81
C HIS A 16 -6.06 -0.53 5.10
N VAL A 17 -5.46 -1.60 5.59
CA VAL A 17 -4.02 -1.78 5.74
C VAL A 17 -3.57 -2.93 4.86
N ASP A 18 -2.33 -2.89 4.40
CA ASP A 18 -1.79 -3.92 3.50
C ASP A 18 -1.13 -5.09 4.25
N TYR A 19 -0.78 -4.90 5.52
CA TYR A 19 -0.28 -6.01 6.33
C TYR A 19 -1.40 -7.00 6.67
N PHE A 20 -1.04 -8.27 6.82
CA PHE A 20 -1.99 -9.32 7.20
C PHE A 20 -2.32 -9.21 8.68
N ARG A 21 -3.61 -9.05 9.01
CA ARG A 21 -4.10 -9.02 10.39
C ARG A 21 -4.31 -10.43 10.96
N ASP A 22 -4.68 -11.37 10.11
CA ASP A 22 -5.00 -12.75 10.45
C ASP A 22 -4.02 -13.71 9.77
N GLU A 23 -3.97 -14.96 10.25
CA GLU A 23 -3.20 -16.01 9.62
C GLU A 23 -3.75 -16.29 8.21
N GLN A 24 -2.90 -16.07 7.22
CA GLN A 24 -3.18 -16.36 5.82
C GLN A 24 -2.08 -17.25 5.24
N PRO A 25 -2.40 -18.12 4.25
CA PRO A 25 -1.39 -18.97 3.62
C PRO A 25 -0.17 -18.21 3.10
N ALA A 26 -0.39 -17.00 2.58
CA ALA A 26 0.69 -16.13 2.09
C ALA A 26 1.65 -15.70 3.21
N LEU A 27 1.17 -15.57 4.45
CA LEU A 27 2.00 -15.25 5.61
C LEU A 27 3.00 -16.37 5.91
N LEU A 28 2.58 -17.63 5.78
CA LEU A 28 3.43 -18.78 6.02
C LEU A 28 4.52 -18.96 4.96
N THR A 29 4.22 -18.59 3.70
CA THR A 29 5.16 -18.78 2.58
C THR A 29 6.09 -17.60 2.37
N ASN A 30 5.57 -16.38 2.45
CA ASN A 30 6.28 -15.15 2.07
C ASN A 30 6.61 -14.26 3.27
N GLY A 31 6.06 -14.54 4.43
CA GLY A 31 6.10 -13.67 5.59
C GLY A 31 5.17 -12.46 5.45
N GLN A 32 5.19 -11.60 6.47
CA GLN A 32 4.38 -10.38 6.51
C GLN A 32 4.80 -9.39 5.43
N ARG A 33 3.87 -8.58 4.96
CA ARG A 33 4.15 -7.43 4.08
C ARG A 33 4.78 -6.33 4.91
N ILE A 34 5.99 -5.90 4.53
CA ILE A 34 6.76 -4.87 5.26
C ILE A 34 6.69 -3.51 4.58
N VAL A 35 6.56 -3.51 3.25
CA VAL A 35 6.49 -2.28 2.44
C VAL A 35 5.53 -2.49 1.28
N THR A 36 4.71 -1.50 1.02
CA THR A 36 3.91 -1.37 -0.20
C THR A 36 4.50 -0.30 -1.11
N PHE A 37 4.64 -0.66 -2.38
CA PHE A 37 5.04 0.26 -3.45
C PHE A 37 3.91 0.32 -4.47
N LEU A 38 3.20 1.44 -4.52
CA LEU A 38 2.04 1.67 -5.37
C LEU A 38 2.43 2.61 -6.51
N PHE A 39 2.27 2.15 -7.75
CA PHE A 39 2.57 2.90 -8.97
C PHE A 39 1.28 3.36 -9.62
N TYR A 40 1.23 4.62 -10.05
CA TYR A 40 0.14 5.16 -10.86
C TYR A 40 0.47 5.02 -12.34
N LEU A 41 -0.31 4.19 -13.04
CA LEU A 41 -0.10 3.85 -14.45
C LEU A 41 -0.89 4.75 -15.40
N SER A 42 -1.86 5.50 -14.88
CA SER A 42 -2.65 6.47 -15.63
C SER A 42 -2.83 7.75 -14.83
N ASP A 43 -3.09 8.85 -15.55
CA ASP A 43 -3.71 10.04 -14.95
C ASP A 43 -5.19 9.75 -14.69
N VAL A 44 -5.77 10.45 -13.71
CA VAL A 44 -7.21 10.44 -13.42
C VAL A 44 -7.72 11.87 -13.54
N GLU A 45 -8.72 12.09 -14.39
CA GLU A 45 -9.24 13.42 -14.66
C GLU A 45 -9.87 14.08 -13.42
N ALA A 46 -10.61 13.26 -12.62
CA ALA A 46 -11.18 13.71 -11.36
C ALA A 46 -11.35 12.54 -10.39
N GLY A 47 -11.04 12.80 -9.12
CA GLY A 47 -11.08 11.77 -8.07
C GLY A 47 -9.88 10.84 -8.10
N GLY A 48 -10.05 9.63 -7.60
CA GLY A 48 -9.06 8.54 -7.67
C GLY A 48 -7.81 8.71 -6.83
N ALA A 49 -7.71 9.72 -5.97
CA ALA A 49 -6.56 9.91 -5.08
C ALA A 49 -6.41 8.74 -4.11
N THR A 50 -5.20 8.54 -3.60
CA THR A 50 -4.94 7.69 -2.44
C THR A 50 -4.86 8.57 -1.20
N VAL A 51 -5.63 8.24 -0.16
CA VAL A 51 -5.68 9.00 1.09
C VAL A 51 -5.16 8.14 2.23
N PHE A 52 -4.17 8.64 2.97
CA PHE A 52 -3.74 8.06 4.24
C PHE A 52 -4.59 8.66 5.35
N THR A 53 -5.57 7.88 5.82
CA THR A 53 -6.67 8.38 6.66
C THR A 53 -6.19 8.90 8.00
N ARG A 54 -5.20 8.24 8.61
CA ARG A 54 -4.67 8.63 9.93
C ARG A 54 -3.72 9.81 9.86
N LEU A 55 -3.04 10.00 8.73
CA LEU A 55 -2.10 11.11 8.50
C LEU A 55 -2.77 12.35 7.90
N ASN A 56 -4.04 12.23 7.51
CA ASN A 56 -4.75 13.28 6.74
C ASN A 56 -3.94 13.73 5.50
N LEU A 57 -3.34 12.76 4.82
CA LEU A 57 -2.48 12.98 3.66
C LEU A 57 -3.15 12.44 2.40
N THR A 58 -3.22 13.27 1.37
CA THR A 58 -3.78 12.91 0.05
C THR A 58 -2.68 12.87 -1.00
N VAL A 59 -2.60 11.75 -1.73
CA VAL A 59 -1.67 11.57 -2.85
C VAL A 59 -2.49 11.49 -4.14
N PRO A 60 -2.35 12.47 -5.06
CA PRO A 60 -3.07 12.45 -6.33
C PRO A 60 -2.58 11.32 -7.23
N ALA A 61 -3.48 10.79 -8.05
CA ALA A 61 -3.16 9.76 -9.04
C ALA A 61 -2.56 10.43 -10.29
N VAL A 62 -1.24 10.57 -10.32
CA VAL A 62 -0.50 11.16 -11.43
C VAL A 62 0.32 10.06 -12.12
N LYS A 63 0.10 9.88 -13.43
CA LYS A 63 0.83 8.89 -14.22
C LYS A 63 2.34 9.01 -14.06
N ASN A 64 3.02 7.88 -14.00
CA ASN A 64 4.48 7.76 -13.81
C ASN A 64 4.97 8.21 -12.43
N SER A 65 4.08 8.48 -11.48
CA SER A 65 4.43 8.65 -10.08
C SER A 65 4.20 7.37 -9.29
N ALA A 66 4.76 7.32 -8.09
CA ALA A 66 4.58 6.22 -7.17
C ALA A 66 4.60 6.71 -5.74
N VAL A 67 3.97 5.97 -4.85
CA VAL A 67 4.07 6.15 -3.41
C VAL A 67 4.60 4.87 -2.78
N LEU A 68 5.56 5.01 -1.88
CA LEU A 68 6.10 3.93 -1.08
C LEU A 68 5.77 4.23 0.38
N PHE A 69 5.26 3.22 1.08
CA PHE A 69 5.01 3.34 2.50
C PHE A 69 5.30 2.01 3.22
N HIS A 70 5.66 2.15 4.48
CA HIS A 70 5.95 1.02 5.35
C HIS A 70 4.65 0.47 5.93
N ASP A 71 4.46 -0.84 5.83
CA ASP A 71 3.34 -1.56 6.44
C ASP A 71 3.67 -1.99 7.87
N LEU A 72 4.97 -2.17 8.14
CA LEU A 72 5.51 -2.51 9.45
C LEU A 72 6.63 -1.54 9.82
N LYS A 73 6.80 -1.34 11.11
CA LYS A 73 8.01 -0.77 11.71
C LYS A 73 9.17 -1.75 11.60
N ARG A 74 10.38 -1.30 11.86
CA ARG A 74 11.56 -2.20 11.90
C ARG A 74 11.49 -3.22 13.03
N SER A 75 10.75 -2.92 14.09
CA SER A 75 10.40 -3.85 15.18
C SER A 75 9.46 -4.98 14.75
N LEU A 76 8.96 -4.95 13.50
CA LEU A 76 7.90 -5.80 12.95
C LEU A 76 6.52 -5.56 13.57
N GLU A 77 6.35 -4.52 14.36
CA GLU A 77 5.03 -4.07 14.78
C GLU A 77 4.28 -3.41 13.62
N PHE A 78 2.96 -3.48 13.66
CA PHE A 78 2.09 -2.91 12.64
C PHE A 78 2.21 -1.39 12.60
N GLU A 79 2.52 -0.84 11.40
CA GLU A 79 2.48 0.60 11.17
C GLU A 79 1.03 1.03 10.92
N LYS A 80 0.38 1.53 11.97
CA LYS A 80 -1.04 1.90 11.91
C LYS A 80 -1.30 3.10 11.00
N ASP A 81 -0.32 3.98 10.85
CA ASP A 81 -0.43 5.16 10.01
C ASP A 81 -0.37 4.85 8.51
N SER A 82 -0.08 3.59 8.16
CA SER A 82 -0.18 3.07 6.79
C SER A 82 -1.62 2.83 6.32
N GLU A 83 -2.62 2.97 7.20
CA GLU A 83 -4.03 2.86 6.80
C GLU A 83 -4.36 3.86 5.69
N HIS A 84 -4.86 3.36 4.58
CA HIS A 84 -5.14 4.17 3.40
C HIS A 84 -6.40 3.71 2.66
N ALA A 85 -6.90 4.59 1.79
CA ALA A 85 -8.09 4.36 0.98
C ALA A 85 -7.85 4.85 -0.45
N GLY A 86 -8.52 4.23 -1.40
CA GLY A 86 -8.63 4.73 -2.77
C GLY A 86 -9.93 5.51 -2.95
N CYS A 87 -9.83 6.83 -3.14
CA CYS A 87 -11.00 7.66 -3.38
C CYS A 87 -11.72 7.26 -4.67
N PRO A 88 -13.04 7.47 -4.76
CA PRO A 88 -13.80 7.19 -5.97
C PRO A 88 -13.25 7.92 -7.20
N VAL A 89 -13.22 7.21 -8.33
CA VAL A 89 -12.95 7.82 -9.63
C VAL A 89 -14.21 8.55 -10.08
N LEU A 90 -14.14 9.86 -10.21
CA LEU A 90 -15.27 10.70 -10.60
C LEU A 90 -15.30 10.94 -12.11
N MET A 91 -14.14 10.94 -12.76
CA MET A 91 -14.01 11.12 -14.20
C MET A 91 -12.74 10.42 -14.70
N GLY A 92 -12.85 9.68 -15.81
CA GLY A 92 -11.78 8.90 -16.37
C GLY A 92 -11.70 7.47 -15.81
N SER A 93 -10.51 6.91 -15.81
CA SER A 93 -10.21 5.59 -15.24
C SER A 93 -8.86 5.60 -14.52
N LYS A 94 -8.74 4.81 -13.46
CA LYS A 94 -7.52 4.71 -12.67
C LYS A 94 -6.88 3.35 -12.87
N TRP A 95 -5.64 3.34 -13.32
CA TRP A 95 -4.81 2.15 -13.38
C TRP A 95 -3.65 2.28 -12.39
N ILE A 96 -3.48 1.27 -11.56
CA ILE A 96 -2.36 1.17 -10.61
C ILE A 96 -1.69 -0.19 -10.69
N ALA A 97 -0.46 -0.25 -10.19
CA ALA A 97 0.24 -1.51 -9.93
C ALA A 97 0.80 -1.49 -8.52
N ASN A 98 0.51 -2.53 -7.74
CA ASN A 98 1.06 -2.72 -6.41
C ASN A 98 2.20 -3.74 -6.43
N LYS A 99 3.26 -3.43 -5.69
CA LYS A 99 4.34 -4.35 -5.36
C LYS A 99 4.46 -4.40 -3.84
N TRP A 100 4.17 -5.56 -3.26
CA TRP A 100 4.44 -5.81 -1.84
C TRP A 100 5.81 -6.44 -1.67
N ILE A 101 6.57 -5.90 -0.73
CA ILE A 101 7.83 -6.45 -0.25
C ILE A 101 7.51 -7.20 1.03
N HIS A 102 7.90 -8.45 1.09
CA HIS A 102 7.62 -9.36 2.20
C HIS A 102 8.84 -9.53 3.10
N ALA A 103 8.61 -9.97 4.33
CA ALA A 103 9.67 -10.18 5.30
C ALA A 103 10.61 -11.32 4.90
N HIS A 104 10.07 -12.47 4.46
CA HIS A 104 10.90 -13.61 4.08
C HIS A 104 11.80 -13.30 2.89
N GLY A 105 13.07 -13.58 3.01
CA GLY A 105 14.10 -13.32 2.01
C GLY A 105 14.65 -11.89 2.02
N ASN A 106 14.20 -11.05 2.94
CA ASN A 106 14.68 -9.68 3.10
C ASN A 106 15.26 -9.38 4.50
N GLU A 107 15.45 -10.38 5.31
CA GLU A 107 15.88 -10.27 6.72
C GLU A 107 17.22 -9.53 6.86
N PHE A 108 18.13 -9.71 5.90
CA PHE A 108 19.42 -9.02 5.89
C PHE A 108 19.40 -7.64 5.20
N ARG A 109 18.36 -7.37 4.40
CA ARG A 109 18.16 -6.06 3.74
C ARG A 109 17.36 -5.10 4.59
N TRP A 110 16.52 -5.66 5.45
CA TRP A 110 15.68 -4.95 6.39
C TRP A 110 15.86 -5.58 7.77
N PRO A 111 16.99 -5.32 8.44
CA PRO A 111 17.23 -5.88 9.77
C PRO A 111 16.19 -5.32 10.75
N CYS A 112 15.67 -6.21 11.59
CA CYS A 112 14.69 -5.81 12.61
C CYS A 112 15.31 -4.86 13.63
N GLY A 113 14.48 -3.92 14.11
CA GLY A 113 14.80 -3.06 15.24
C GLY A 113 14.67 -3.82 16.55
N LEU A 114 15.36 -3.31 17.59
CA LEU A 114 15.32 -3.88 18.93
C LEU A 114 14.31 -3.17 19.85
N ALA A 115 13.82 -2.01 19.44
CA ALA A 115 12.84 -1.22 20.18
C ALA A 115 11.51 -1.16 19.42
N PRO A 116 10.35 -1.20 20.13
CA PRO A 116 9.02 -1.20 19.50
C PRO A 116 8.73 0.02 18.62
N GLU A 117 9.36 1.15 18.91
CA GLU A 117 9.20 2.41 18.17
C GLU A 117 10.01 2.50 16.88
N GLU A 118 10.94 1.60 16.63
CA GLU A 118 11.82 1.57 15.45
C GLU A 118 11.14 1.08 14.17
#